data_d59125234808aca03bf135ca4d9e406e
#
_entry.id   d59125234808aca03bf135ca4d9e406e
#
_cell.length_a   1.000
_cell.length_b   1.000
_cell.length_c   1.000
_cell.angle_alpha   90.00
_cell.angle_beta   90.00
_cell.angle_gamma   90.00
#
_symmetry.space_group_name_H-M   'P 1'
#
loop_
_entity.id
_entity.type
_entity.pdbx_description
1 polymer ?
#
loop_
_entity_poly.entity_id
_entity_poly.type
_entity_poly.pdbx_seq_one_letter_code
_entity_poly.pdbx_strand_id
1 'polypeptide(L)'
;MNIVILQGAFFPVPPLLGGAVEKMWFKLGQEFAKLGHHVTHISKQYPGFPDEEMIDGVQHRRVTGHTPPKSMLKQKFLDAVYSWRAVKSIPTSTDIVITNSFWSPIFLLVNKHAVVYVDVARMPKGQLKFYSRADCFRANSGAVVAAIKDEIPATEYHRIRMVPNPLPFNALSEINFEIKESIILYCGRVHEEKGLELLARAVNRIDLKGWRIKIVGPWNVSMGGSGEDYKNNLVKCFEKCNVEFTGPIFDESKLNEIYSKATIFVYPSLAEKGETFGLAPLEAMAWGNVPIVSNLTCFKDFIQHDANGLIFDHRSTTPDVNLAESIERLIESASLRENLAIQALKVRETHSTVKIANQFIVDFELLINSRRARLAQENKFKDV
;
A
#
# COMPACT_ATOMS: atom_id res chain seq x y z
N MET A 1 -6.90 -0.27 24.55
CA MET A 1 -7.42 0.93 23.85
C MET A 1 -8.63 0.56 23.01
N ASN A 2 -9.54 1.52 22.81
CA ASN A 2 -10.63 1.41 21.86
C ASN A 2 -10.22 2.08 20.54
N ILE A 3 -9.93 1.27 19.53
CA ILE A 3 -9.40 1.68 18.24
C ILE A 3 -10.51 1.63 17.19
N VAL A 4 -10.74 2.72 16.47
CA VAL A 4 -11.67 2.75 15.33
C VAL A 4 -10.88 2.91 14.05
N ILE A 5 -11.08 1.99 13.09
CA ILE A 5 -10.59 2.09 11.72
C ILE A 5 -11.76 2.52 10.85
N LEU A 6 -11.74 3.75 10.35
CA LEU A 6 -12.78 4.33 9.53
C LEU A 6 -12.34 4.37 8.08
N GLN A 7 -12.87 3.43 7.27
CA GLN A 7 -12.50 3.21 5.89
C GLN A 7 -13.30 4.11 4.93
N GLY A 8 -12.70 4.44 3.79
CA GLY A 8 -13.41 5.15 2.70
C GLY A 8 -14.49 4.30 2.01
N ALA A 9 -15.30 4.94 1.15
CA ALA A 9 -16.46 4.34 0.50
C ALA A 9 -16.16 3.49 -0.76
N PHE A 10 -14.89 3.11 -1.02
CA PHE A 10 -14.52 2.50 -2.30
C PHE A 10 -14.76 0.99 -2.34
N PHE A 11 -14.04 0.22 -1.54
CA PHE A 11 -14.05 -1.23 -1.56
C PHE A 11 -14.66 -1.83 -0.29
N PRO A 12 -15.17 -3.07 -0.37
CA PRO A 12 -15.70 -3.77 0.81
C PRO A 12 -14.59 -4.16 1.80
N VAL A 13 -14.99 -4.35 3.05
CA VAL A 13 -14.17 -4.97 4.09
C VAL A 13 -15.00 -6.09 4.74
N PRO A 14 -14.53 -7.34 4.72
CA PRO A 14 -13.28 -7.92 4.16
C PRO A 14 -13.01 -7.60 2.68
N PRO A 15 -11.72 -7.52 2.28
CA PRO A 15 -11.30 -6.96 0.97
C PRO A 15 -11.45 -7.95 -0.19
N LEU A 16 -12.68 -8.38 -0.52
CA LEU A 16 -12.97 -9.33 -1.60
C LEU A 16 -12.58 -8.86 -3.00
N LEU A 17 -12.58 -7.54 -3.22
CA LEU A 17 -12.26 -6.94 -4.52
C LEU A 17 -10.83 -6.40 -4.59
N GLY A 18 -9.96 -6.79 -3.67
CA GLY A 18 -8.63 -6.23 -3.54
C GLY A 18 -8.62 -4.89 -2.78
N GLY A 19 -7.72 -3.96 -3.19
CA GLY A 19 -7.50 -2.71 -2.48
C GLY A 19 -6.39 -2.85 -1.43
N ALA A 20 -5.22 -2.24 -1.71
CA ALA A 20 -4.05 -2.36 -0.82
C ALA A 20 -4.32 -1.78 0.58
N VAL A 21 -5.05 -0.67 0.64
CA VAL A 21 -5.37 0.02 1.89
C VAL A 21 -6.38 -0.77 2.72
N GLU A 22 -7.41 -1.33 2.06
CA GLU A 22 -8.43 -2.16 2.70
C GLU A 22 -7.82 -3.45 3.25
N LYS A 23 -6.98 -4.14 2.48
CA LYS A 23 -6.24 -5.33 2.94
C LYS A 23 -5.35 -5.01 4.13
N MET A 24 -4.60 -3.93 4.07
CA MET A 24 -3.70 -3.50 5.13
C MET A 24 -4.46 -3.26 6.44
N TRP A 25 -5.48 -2.42 6.42
CA TRP A 25 -6.22 -2.07 7.65
C TRP A 25 -7.07 -3.22 8.18
N PHE A 26 -7.55 -4.13 7.30
CA PHE A 26 -8.21 -5.35 7.72
C PHE A 26 -7.26 -6.25 8.52
N LYS A 27 -6.05 -6.49 8.02
CA LYS A 27 -5.03 -7.31 8.70
C LYS A 27 -4.48 -6.63 9.96
N LEU A 28 -4.20 -5.34 9.92
CA LEU A 28 -3.75 -4.59 11.10
C LEU A 28 -4.82 -4.58 12.21
N GLY A 29 -6.10 -4.43 11.84
CA GLY A 29 -7.20 -4.53 12.82
C GLY A 29 -7.21 -5.86 13.56
N GLN A 30 -7.00 -6.97 12.86
CA GLN A 30 -6.88 -8.31 13.45
C GLN A 30 -5.66 -8.40 14.41
N GLU A 31 -4.52 -7.85 14.01
CA GLU A 31 -3.32 -7.85 14.88
C GLU A 31 -3.54 -6.96 16.12
N PHE A 32 -4.18 -5.80 15.99
CA PHE A 32 -4.53 -4.97 17.16
C PHE A 32 -5.45 -5.71 18.12
N ALA A 33 -6.43 -6.46 17.60
CA ALA A 33 -7.32 -7.29 18.44
C ALA A 33 -6.55 -8.41 19.16
N LYS A 34 -5.61 -9.08 18.49
CA LYS A 34 -4.72 -10.09 19.10
C LYS A 34 -3.83 -9.51 20.19
N LEU A 35 -3.43 -8.22 20.06
CA LEU A 35 -2.68 -7.49 21.09
C LEU A 35 -3.56 -7.04 22.27
N GLY A 36 -4.85 -7.42 22.32
CA GLY A 36 -5.77 -7.16 23.41
C GLY A 36 -6.48 -5.81 23.34
N HIS A 37 -6.54 -5.18 22.16
CA HIS A 37 -7.27 -3.93 21.95
C HIS A 37 -8.68 -4.19 21.44
N HIS A 38 -9.63 -3.32 21.80
CA HIS A 38 -10.98 -3.34 21.23
C HIS A 38 -10.99 -2.59 19.90
N VAL A 39 -11.21 -3.31 18.81
CA VAL A 39 -11.14 -2.75 17.45
C VAL A 39 -12.52 -2.74 16.81
N THR A 40 -12.94 -1.57 16.33
CA THR A 40 -14.13 -1.41 15.48
C THR A 40 -13.70 -0.95 14.09
N HIS A 41 -14.04 -1.74 13.06
CA HIS A 41 -13.78 -1.39 11.67
C HIS A 41 -15.06 -0.91 11.01
N ILE A 42 -15.16 0.40 10.74
CA ILE A 42 -16.31 1.03 10.10
C ILE A 42 -16.05 1.10 8.59
N SER A 43 -16.93 0.50 7.80
CA SER A 43 -16.80 0.42 6.35
C SER A 43 -18.15 0.57 5.63
N LYS A 44 -18.13 0.59 4.32
CA LYS A 44 -19.33 0.65 3.48
C LYS A 44 -20.08 -0.69 3.48
N GLN A 45 -21.42 -0.63 3.52
CA GLN A 45 -22.28 -1.80 3.25
C GLN A 45 -21.95 -2.42 1.89
N TYR A 46 -21.95 -3.74 1.85
CA TYR A 46 -21.69 -4.51 0.63
C TYR A 46 -22.68 -5.70 0.57
N PRO A 47 -23.22 -6.03 -0.62
CA PRO A 47 -24.15 -7.14 -0.76
C PRO A 47 -23.58 -8.46 -0.22
N GLY A 48 -24.35 -9.17 0.58
CA GLY A 48 -23.95 -10.44 1.19
C GLY A 48 -23.21 -10.30 2.53
N PHE A 49 -22.90 -9.08 2.99
CA PHE A 49 -22.36 -8.87 4.33
C PHE A 49 -23.41 -8.31 5.29
N PRO A 50 -23.48 -8.79 6.55
CA PRO A 50 -24.33 -8.21 7.58
C PRO A 50 -23.86 -6.81 7.97
N ASP A 51 -24.74 -5.99 8.53
CA ASP A 51 -24.40 -4.63 8.97
C ASP A 51 -23.43 -4.62 10.14
N GLU A 52 -23.52 -5.60 11.02
CA GLU A 52 -22.57 -5.81 12.13
C GLU A 52 -22.18 -7.29 12.23
N GLU A 53 -20.91 -7.55 12.43
CA GLU A 53 -20.36 -8.89 12.68
C GLU A 53 -19.00 -8.82 13.38
N MET A 54 -18.61 -9.91 14.02
CA MET A 54 -17.29 -10.09 14.61
C MET A 54 -16.46 -11.00 13.71
N ILE A 55 -15.29 -10.51 13.23
CA ILE A 55 -14.34 -11.30 12.44
C ILE A 55 -12.98 -11.20 13.12
N ASP A 56 -12.41 -12.33 13.53
CA ASP A 56 -11.06 -12.43 14.12
C ASP A 56 -10.81 -11.39 15.23
N GLY A 57 -11.79 -11.18 16.12
CA GLY A 57 -11.70 -10.24 17.24
C GLY A 57 -11.97 -8.78 16.88
N VAL A 58 -12.28 -8.47 15.63
CA VAL A 58 -12.62 -7.13 15.15
C VAL A 58 -14.12 -6.99 14.97
N GLN A 59 -14.74 -5.98 15.60
CA GLN A 59 -16.14 -5.60 15.38
C GLN A 59 -16.25 -4.85 14.06
N HIS A 60 -16.81 -5.48 13.04
CA HIS A 60 -17.14 -4.83 11.77
C HIS A 60 -18.51 -4.15 11.88
N ARG A 61 -18.55 -2.86 11.52
CA ARG A 61 -19.79 -2.09 11.42
C ARG A 61 -19.87 -1.46 10.04
N ARG A 62 -20.95 -1.76 9.31
CA ARG A 62 -21.13 -1.28 7.94
C ARG A 62 -22.22 -0.23 7.88
N VAL A 63 -21.92 0.88 7.22
CA VAL A 63 -22.83 2.01 7.04
C VAL A 63 -23.22 2.15 5.57
N THR A 64 -24.44 2.66 5.33
CA THR A 64 -24.94 2.87 3.98
C THR A 64 -24.00 3.76 3.17
N GLY A 65 -23.49 3.21 2.08
CA GLY A 65 -22.63 3.88 1.12
C GLY A 65 -23.33 4.11 -0.22
N HIS A 66 -22.54 4.22 -1.28
CA HIS A 66 -23.04 4.45 -2.62
C HIS A 66 -22.23 3.67 -3.66
N THR A 67 -22.82 3.46 -4.83
CA THR A 67 -22.11 2.99 -6.02
C THR A 67 -21.41 4.19 -6.68
N PRO A 68 -20.14 4.06 -7.13
CA PRO A 68 -19.43 5.17 -7.77
C PRO A 68 -20.21 5.74 -8.96
N PRO A 69 -20.62 7.02 -8.93
CA PRO A 69 -21.31 7.66 -10.05
C PRO A 69 -20.31 8.08 -11.13
N LYS A 70 -20.79 8.29 -12.36
CA LYS A 70 -19.95 8.81 -13.46
C LYS A 70 -19.47 10.26 -13.23
N SER A 71 -20.22 11.05 -12.47
CA SER A 71 -19.90 12.46 -12.18
C SER A 71 -19.00 12.59 -10.96
N MET A 72 -17.85 13.23 -11.10
CA MET A 72 -16.92 13.48 -9.99
C MET A 72 -17.53 14.37 -8.88
N LEU A 73 -18.34 15.36 -9.23
CA LEU A 73 -19.00 16.23 -8.24
C LEU A 73 -20.01 15.44 -7.41
N LYS A 74 -20.82 14.61 -8.09
CA LYS A 74 -21.76 13.70 -7.40
C LYS A 74 -21.04 12.71 -6.51
N GLN A 75 -19.89 12.19 -6.95
CA GLN A 75 -19.07 11.29 -6.15
C GLN A 75 -18.57 11.98 -4.87
N LYS A 76 -17.98 13.18 -4.97
CA LYS A 76 -17.51 13.94 -3.80
C LYS A 76 -18.63 14.22 -2.80
N PHE A 77 -19.83 14.55 -3.28
CA PHE A 77 -20.99 14.76 -2.40
C PHE A 77 -21.41 13.47 -1.69
N LEU A 78 -21.52 12.36 -2.42
CA LEU A 78 -21.89 11.07 -1.86
C LEU A 78 -20.82 10.54 -0.87
N ASP A 79 -19.54 10.77 -1.15
CA ASP A 79 -18.44 10.46 -0.23
C ASP A 79 -18.54 11.29 1.05
N ALA A 80 -18.96 12.57 0.97
CA ALA A 80 -19.20 13.39 2.15
C ALA A 80 -20.36 12.84 3.00
N VAL A 81 -21.50 12.49 2.36
CA VAL A 81 -22.65 11.89 3.07
C VAL A 81 -22.26 10.57 3.74
N TYR A 82 -21.52 9.70 3.04
CA TYR A 82 -20.99 8.46 3.62
C TYR A 82 -20.10 8.74 4.82
N SER A 83 -19.11 9.62 4.67
CA SER A 83 -18.16 9.95 5.73
C SER A 83 -18.86 10.53 6.97
N TRP A 84 -19.89 11.36 6.78
CA TRP A 84 -20.69 11.88 7.88
C TRP A 84 -21.44 10.76 8.63
N ARG A 85 -22.05 9.81 7.92
CA ARG A 85 -22.70 8.63 8.53
C ARG A 85 -21.69 7.78 9.29
N ALA A 86 -20.52 7.53 8.69
CA ALA A 86 -19.46 6.74 9.28
C ALA A 86 -18.92 7.39 10.57
N VAL A 87 -18.71 8.71 10.57
CA VAL A 87 -18.30 9.45 11.78
C VAL A 87 -19.36 9.38 12.87
N LYS A 88 -20.64 9.44 12.53
CA LYS A 88 -21.73 9.32 13.51
C LYS A 88 -21.84 7.92 14.15
N SER A 89 -21.33 6.89 13.48
CA SER A 89 -21.36 5.51 14.00
C SER A 89 -20.15 5.18 14.90
N ILE A 90 -19.23 6.13 15.14
CA ILE A 90 -18.09 5.95 16.01
C ILE A 90 -18.56 5.85 17.47
N PRO A 91 -18.15 4.81 18.23
CA PRO A 91 -18.46 4.68 19.64
C PRO A 91 -17.89 5.87 20.46
N THR A 92 -18.65 6.29 21.47
CA THR A 92 -18.24 7.42 22.34
C THR A 92 -17.00 7.11 23.19
N SER A 93 -16.75 5.84 23.47
CA SER A 93 -15.59 5.35 24.23
C SER A 93 -14.31 5.25 23.42
N THR A 94 -14.28 5.75 22.18
CA THR A 94 -13.12 5.62 21.27
C THR A 94 -11.94 6.44 21.77
N ASP A 95 -10.78 5.81 21.90
CA ASP A 95 -9.51 6.47 22.22
C ASP A 95 -8.84 7.06 20.98
N ILE A 96 -8.90 6.34 19.83
CA ILE A 96 -8.26 6.75 18.58
C ILE A 96 -9.10 6.38 17.36
N VAL A 97 -9.16 7.29 16.40
CA VAL A 97 -9.80 7.07 15.08
C VAL A 97 -8.74 7.18 13.99
N ILE A 98 -8.57 6.09 13.26
CA ILE A 98 -7.71 6.02 12.07
C ILE A 98 -8.58 6.21 10.85
N THR A 99 -8.21 7.09 9.94
CA THR A 99 -8.97 7.30 8.69
C THR A 99 -8.08 7.65 7.52
N ASN A 100 -8.45 7.14 6.35
CA ASN A 100 -7.84 7.44 5.05
C ASN A 100 -8.81 8.17 4.11
N SER A 101 -9.99 8.56 4.58
CA SER A 101 -10.98 9.24 3.75
C SER A 101 -10.76 10.76 3.71
N PHE A 102 -11.16 11.39 2.61
CA PHE A 102 -11.02 12.84 2.45
C PHE A 102 -11.89 13.64 3.44
N TRP A 103 -13.14 13.23 3.67
CA TRP A 103 -14.11 14.00 4.45
C TRP A 103 -14.09 13.70 5.94
N SER A 104 -13.71 12.48 6.33
CA SER A 104 -13.78 12.07 7.74
C SER A 104 -12.93 12.94 8.68
N PRO A 105 -11.68 13.34 8.36
CA PRO A 105 -10.93 14.23 9.24
C PRO A 105 -11.61 15.59 9.46
N ILE A 106 -12.36 16.09 8.47
CA ILE A 106 -13.12 17.33 8.56
C ILE A 106 -14.33 17.14 9.49
N PHE A 107 -15.08 16.04 9.35
CA PHE A 107 -16.26 15.78 10.19
C PHE A 107 -15.92 15.38 11.64
N LEU A 108 -14.72 14.85 11.87
CA LEU A 108 -14.20 14.55 13.22
C LEU A 108 -13.91 15.78 14.08
N LEU A 109 -14.06 17.00 13.55
CA LEU A 109 -13.99 18.24 14.34
C LEU A 109 -14.91 18.23 15.57
N VAL A 110 -16.01 17.49 15.51
CA VAL A 110 -17.02 17.42 16.59
C VAL A 110 -16.61 16.47 17.72
N ASN A 111 -15.79 15.46 17.45
CA ASN A 111 -15.34 14.49 18.46
C ASN A 111 -14.06 15.00 19.18
N LYS A 112 -14.23 15.60 20.36
CA LYS A 112 -13.12 16.26 21.10
C LYS A 112 -12.23 15.29 21.88
N HIS A 113 -12.64 14.06 22.11
CA HIS A 113 -11.94 13.14 23.01
C HIS A 113 -10.97 12.20 22.29
N ALA A 114 -11.36 11.61 21.17
CA ALA A 114 -10.51 10.68 20.42
C ALA A 114 -9.34 11.38 19.72
N VAL A 115 -8.20 10.70 19.67
CA VAL A 115 -7.07 11.05 18.78
C VAL A 115 -7.48 10.82 17.33
N VAL A 116 -7.19 11.76 16.45
CA VAL A 116 -7.44 11.64 15.00
C VAL A 116 -6.13 11.35 14.27
N TYR A 117 -6.03 10.11 13.78
CA TYR A 117 -4.87 9.58 13.06
C TYR A 117 -5.19 9.47 11.57
N VAL A 118 -4.61 10.35 10.76
CA VAL A 118 -4.86 10.39 9.32
C VAL A 118 -3.83 9.55 8.59
N ASP A 119 -4.27 8.47 7.95
CA ASP A 119 -3.44 7.65 7.08
C ASP A 119 -3.32 8.28 5.69
N VAL A 120 -2.17 8.89 5.40
CA VAL A 120 -1.85 9.48 4.09
C VAL A 120 -1.29 8.38 3.18
N ALA A 121 -2.18 7.50 2.72
CA ALA A 121 -1.82 6.36 1.88
C ALA A 121 -1.50 6.73 0.42
N ARG A 122 -1.78 7.95 0.00
CA ARG A 122 -1.55 8.49 -1.35
C ARG A 122 -0.91 9.86 -1.26
N MET A 123 -0.21 10.28 -2.33
CA MET A 123 0.31 11.64 -2.40
C MET A 123 -0.82 12.64 -2.16
N PRO A 124 -0.68 13.54 -1.18
CA PRO A 124 -1.67 14.54 -0.88
C PRO A 124 -1.79 15.55 -2.03
N LYS A 125 -2.96 16.21 -2.13
CA LYS A 125 -3.30 17.13 -3.22
C LYS A 125 -3.90 18.44 -2.68
N GLY A 126 -3.31 18.98 -1.61
CA GLY A 126 -3.74 20.22 -0.97
C GLY A 126 -4.83 20.06 0.08
N GLN A 127 -5.21 18.82 0.45
CA GLN A 127 -6.29 18.59 1.42
C GLN A 127 -5.84 18.68 2.88
N LEU A 128 -4.55 18.48 3.18
CA LEU A 128 -4.09 18.38 4.56
C LEU A 128 -4.29 19.68 5.35
N LYS A 129 -4.25 20.82 4.68
CA LYS A 129 -4.56 22.13 5.25
C LYS A 129 -5.96 22.25 5.86
N PHE A 130 -6.89 21.38 5.46
CA PHE A 130 -8.26 21.34 6.02
C PHE A 130 -8.38 20.43 7.24
N TYR A 131 -7.32 19.71 7.60
CA TYR A 131 -7.32 18.69 8.67
C TYR A 131 -6.73 19.23 9.97
N SER A 132 -7.18 20.42 10.38
CA SER A 132 -6.72 21.09 11.59
C SER A 132 -6.88 20.22 12.85
N ARG A 133 -7.87 19.32 12.86
CA ARG A 133 -8.16 18.42 13.96
C ARG A 133 -7.32 17.14 13.97
N ALA A 134 -6.60 16.83 12.91
CA ALA A 134 -5.74 15.66 12.91
C ALA A 134 -4.63 15.81 13.95
N ASP A 135 -4.46 14.82 14.81
CA ASP A 135 -3.36 14.79 15.78
C ASP A 135 -2.09 14.21 15.14
N CYS A 136 -2.25 13.40 14.10
CA CYS A 136 -1.15 12.76 13.38
C CYS A 136 -1.47 12.60 11.89
N PHE A 137 -0.44 12.76 11.06
CA PHE A 137 -0.39 12.37 9.65
C PHE A 137 0.58 11.19 9.50
N ARG A 138 0.06 10.01 9.26
CA ARG A 138 0.90 8.86 8.97
C ARG A 138 1.30 8.86 7.50
N ALA A 139 2.58 8.83 7.23
CA ALA A 139 3.18 8.56 5.93
C ALA A 139 3.63 7.10 5.85
N ASN A 140 3.38 6.46 4.73
CA ASN A 140 3.84 5.09 4.49
C ASN A 140 5.29 5.02 3.96
N SER A 141 5.87 6.15 3.56
CA SER A 141 7.24 6.25 3.00
C SER A 141 7.84 7.63 3.21
N GLY A 142 9.16 7.73 3.03
CA GLY A 142 9.87 9.00 3.00
C GLY A 142 9.37 9.95 1.89
N ALA A 143 8.94 9.42 0.75
CA ALA A 143 8.33 10.21 -0.33
C ALA A 143 7.03 10.89 0.13
N VAL A 144 6.19 10.18 0.87
CA VAL A 144 4.95 10.74 1.41
C VAL A 144 5.24 11.71 2.56
N VAL A 145 6.26 11.47 3.39
CA VAL A 145 6.73 12.45 4.40
C VAL A 145 7.08 13.77 3.75
N ALA A 146 7.87 13.75 2.66
CA ALA A 146 8.23 14.96 1.92
C ALA A 146 6.98 15.68 1.39
N ALA A 147 6.07 14.94 0.76
CA ALA A 147 4.83 15.50 0.21
C ALA A 147 3.88 16.08 1.29
N ILE A 148 3.85 15.51 2.50
CA ILE A 148 3.11 16.10 3.63
C ILE A 148 3.76 17.41 4.06
N LYS A 149 5.10 17.45 4.17
CA LYS A 149 5.84 18.68 4.54
C LYS A 149 5.61 19.82 3.57
N ASP A 150 5.37 19.53 2.29
CA ASP A 150 5.06 20.55 1.29
C ASP A 150 3.64 21.17 1.46
N GLU A 151 2.74 20.49 2.21
CA GLU A 151 1.36 20.94 2.38
C GLU A 151 1.04 21.55 3.75
N ILE A 152 1.83 21.25 4.79
CA ILE A 152 1.62 21.75 6.15
C ILE A 152 2.76 22.67 6.59
N PRO A 153 2.52 23.64 7.49
CA PRO A 153 3.56 24.52 7.98
C PRO A 153 4.61 23.76 8.82
N ALA A 154 5.85 24.25 8.80
CA ALA A 154 6.97 23.62 9.53
C ALA A 154 6.71 23.43 11.02
N THR A 155 5.92 24.31 11.64
CA THR A 155 5.49 24.21 13.03
C THR A 155 4.66 22.95 13.34
N GLU A 156 4.09 22.33 12.32
CA GLU A 156 3.26 21.12 12.44
C GLU A 156 3.99 19.82 12.06
N TYR A 157 5.27 19.86 11.68
CA TYR A 157 6.04 18.66 11.30
C TYR A 157 6.12 17.61 12.41
N HIS A 158 5.96 18.01 13.67
CA HIS A 158 5.87 17.11 14.82
C HIS A 158 4.66 16.16 14.77
N ARG A 159 3.66 16.46 13.94
CA ARG A 159 2.46 15.62 13.70
C ARG A 159 2.73 14.51 12.65
N ILE A 160 3.86 14.53 11.96
CA ILE A 160 4.17 13.52 10.93
C ILE A 160 4.77 12.30 11.62
N ARG A 161 4.27 11.12 11.27
CA ARG A 161 4.83 9.82 11.65
C ARG A 161 5.03 8.99 10.40
N MET A 162 6.22 8.39 10.27
CA MET A 162 6.50 7.44 9.21
C MET A 162 6.37 6.01 9.76
N VAL A 163 5.33 5.32 9.31
CA VAL A 163 5.12 3.90 9.59
C VAL A 163 4.89 3.21 8.25
N PRO A 164 5.75 2.29 7.80
CA PRO A 164 5.63 1.66 6.49
C PRO A 164 4.39 0.78 6.39
N ASN A 165 4.02 0.38 5.19
CA ASN A 165 2.98 -0.62 5.00
C ASN A 165 3.52 -2.00 5.41
N PRO A 166 2.70 -2.84 6.09
CA PRO A 166 3.04 -4.22 6.35
C PRO A 166 2.94 -5.08 5.09
N LEU A 167 3.56 -6.24 5.11
CA LEU A 167 3.21 -7.33 4.22
C LEU A 167 1.73 -7.70 4.40
N PRO A 168 1.00 -8.02 3.32
CA PRO A 168 -0.44 -8.33 3.41
C PRO A 168 -0.72 -9.74 3.93
N PHE A 169 0.29 -10.48 4.31
CA PHE A 169 0.21 -11.85 4.80
C PHE A 169 1.13 -12.07 6.00
N ASN A 170 0.74 -12.99 6.86
CA ASN A 170 1.54 -13.42 8.02
C ASN A 170 2.32 -14.69 7.68
N ALA A 171 3.38 -14.93 8.45
CA ALA A 171 4.24 -16.12 8.49
C ALA A 171 4.21 -16.99 7.22
N LEU A 172 5.11 -16.71 6.30
CA LEU A 172 5.37 -17.58 5.17
C LEU A 172 6.18 -18.80 5.65
N SER A 173 5.92 -19.95 5.04
CA SER A 173 6.80 -21.13 5.12
C SER A 173 8.23 -20.75 4.70
N GLU A 174 9.20 -21.57 5.04
CA GLU A 174 10.56 -21.44 4.52
C GLU A 174 10.53 -21.36 3.00
N ILE A 175 11.40 -20.52 2.41
CA ILE A 175 11.53 -20.46 0.96
C ILE A 175 12.34 -21.63 0.47
N ASN A 176 11.73 -22.43 -0.38
CA ASN A 176 12.46 -23.42 -1.16
C ASN A 176 12.97 -22.76 -2.45
N PHE A 177 14.27 -22.49 -2.52
CA PHE A 177 14.90 -21.92 -3.71
C PHE A 177 14.99 -22.90 -4.88
N GLU A 178 14.86 -24.22 -4.63
CA GLU A 178 14.89 -25.25 -5.69
C GLU A 178 13.68 -25.20 -6.62
N ILE A 179 12.53 -24.69 -6.14
CA ILE A 179 11.32 -24.54 -6.96
C ILE A 179 11.32 -23.28 -7.80
N LYS A 180 12.32 -22.41 -7.66
CA LYS A 180 12.44 -21.18 -8.43
C LYS A 180 12.67 -21.49 -9.91
N GLU A 181 11.89 -20.84 -10.75
CA GLU A 181 11.95 -20.96 -12.19
C GLU A 181 12.60 -19.71 -12.81
N SER A 182 13.12 -19.84 -14.03
CA SER A 182 13.66 -18.70 -14.79
C SER A 182 12.52 -17.79 -15.26
N ILE A 183 11.86 -17.11 -14.29
CA ILE A 183 10.74 -16.20 -14.50
C ILE A 183 11.12 -14.81 -14.06
N ILE A 184 10.95 -13.85 -14.97
CA ILE A 184 10.91 -12.41 -14.70
C ILE A 184 9.45 -12.04 -14.48
N LEU A 185 9.08 -11.73 -13.25
CA LEU A 185 7.70 -11.42 -12.85
C LEU A 185 7.49 -9.91 -12.77
N TYR A 186 6.37 -9.45 -13.26
CA TYR A 186 5.76 -8.17 -12.93
C TYR A 186 4.38 -8.43 -12.31
N CYS A 187 4.05 -7.73 -11.23
CA CYS A 187 2.72 -7.77 -10.64
C CYS A 187 2.22 -6.35 -10.35
N GLY A 188 1.10 -5.97 -10.96
CA GLY A 188 0.50 -4.65 -10.82
C GLY A 188 -0.43 -4.32 -11.97
N ARG A 189 -1.09 -3.15 -11.91
CA ARG A 189 -1.94 -2.69 -13.00
C ARG A 189 -1.13 -2.54 -14.29
N VAL A 190 -1.68 -3.02 -15.40
CA VAL A 190 -1.11 -2.80 -16.73
C VAL A 190 -1.54 -1.40 -17.18
N HIS A 191 -0.69 -0.42 -16.85
CA HIS A 191 -0.94 1.00 -17.06
C HIS A 191 0.35 1.69 -17.54
N GLU A 192 0.24 2.70 -18.37
CA GLU A 192 1.38 3.44 -18.95
C GLU A 192 2.38 3.90 -17.90
N GLU A 193 1.90 4.45 -16.77
CA GLU A 193 2.74 4.92 -15.67
C GLU A 193 3.60 3.82 -15.01
N LYS A 194 3.29 2.53 -15.28
CA LYS A 194 4.03 1.39 -14.70
C LYS A 194 5.24 0.96 -15.53
N GLY A 195 5.48 1.61 -16.67
CA GLY A 195 6.71 1.46 -17.43
C GLY A 195 6.88 0.10 -18.13
N LEU A 196 5.78 -0.61 -18.44
CA LEU A 196 5.87 -1.92 -19.13
C LEU A 196 6.43 -1.80 -20.55
N GLU A 197 6.23 -0.68 -21.24
CA GLU A 197 6.89 -0.42 -22.53
C GLU A 197 8.41 -0.27 -22.35
N LEU A 198 8.86 0.33 -21.24
CA LEU A 198 10.27 0.41 -20.92
C LEU A 198 10.86 -0.99 -20.69
N LEU A 199 10.12 -1.85 -19.97
CA LEU A 199 10.51 -3.25 -19.79
C LEU A 199 10.62 -3.97 -21.14
N ALA A 200 9.63 -3.81 -22.02
CA ALA A 200 9.66 -4.42 -23.36
C ALA A 200 10.90 -3.99 -24.17
N ARG A 201 11.21 -2.69 -24.18
CA ARG A 201 12.42 -2.18 -24.83
C ARG A 201 13.71 -2.76 -24.23
N ALA A 202 13.76 -2.87 -22.90
CA ALA A 202 14.93 -3.40 -22.21
C ALA A 202 15.19 -4.87 -22.55
N VAL A 203 14.16 -5.73 -22.45
CA VAL A 203 14.32 -7.16 -22.69
C VAL A 203 14.59 -7.51 -24.17
N ASN A 204 14.16 -6.65 -25.11
CA ASN A 204 14.47 -6.82 -26.53
C ASN A 204 15.95 -6.49 -26.88
N ARG A 205 16.73 -5.92 -25.95
CA ARG A 205 18.15 -5.61 -26.13
C ARG A 205 19.09 -6.74 -25.72
N ILE A 206 18.61 -7.68 -24.92
CA ILE A 206 19.43 -8.74 -24.31
C ILE A 206 18.97 -10.12 -24.73
N ASP A 207 19.88 -11.09 -24.61
CA ASP A 207 19.50 -12.50 -24.70
C ASP A 207 18.93 -12.99 -23.36
N LEU A 208 17.65 -13.33 -23.35
CA LEU A 208 16.96 -13.84 -22.17
C LEU A 208 17.37 -15.27 -21.80
N LYS A 209 18.19 -15.96 -22.59
CA LYS A 209 18.71 -17.31 -22.28
C LYS A 209 17.62 -18.29 -21.80
N GLY A 210 16.42 -18.24 -22.43
CA GLY A 210 15.29 -19.09 -22.08
C GLY A 210 14.44 -18.60 -20.89
N TRP A 211 14.76 -17.45 -20.28
CA TRP A 211 13.89 -16.85 -19.28
C TRP A 211 12.57 -16.39 -19.92
N ARG A 212 11.49 -16.54 -19.19
CA ARG A 212 10.16 -16.08 -19.59
C ARG A 212 9.69 -14.93 -18.73
N ILE A 213 8.81 -14.12 -19.29
CA ILE A 213 8.25 -12.95 -18.62
C ILE A 213 6.80 -13.24 -18.28
N LYS A 214 6.41 -12.99 -17.04
CA LYS A 214 5.03 -13.10 -16.58
C LYS A 214 4.53 -11.78 -16.06
N ILE A 215 3.43 -11.26 -16.65
CA ILE A 215 2.79 -10.01 -16.31
C ILE A 215 1.43 -10.31 -15.68
N VAL A 216 1.31 -10.03 -14.39
CA VAL A 216 0.11 -10.28 -13.59
C VAL A 216 -0.57 -8.96 -13.24
N GLY A 217 -1.83 -8.83 -13.60
CA GLY A 217 -2.65 -7.69 -13.20
C GLY A 217 -3.66 -7.22 -14.23
N PRO A 218 -4.60 -6.36 -13.82
CA PRO A 218 -5.67 -5.88 -14.69
C PRO A 218 -5.16 -4.84 -15.69
N TRP A 219 -5.67 -4.92 -16.91
CA TRP A 219 -5.54 -3.86 -17.92
C TRP A 219 -6.85 -3.11 -18.17
N ASN A 220 -7.99 -3.61 -17.67
CA ASN A 220 -9.27 -2.97 -17.83
C ASN A 220 -9.30 -1.58 -17.18
N VAL A 221 -9.87 -0.58 -17.86
CA VAL A 221 -10.00 0.79 -17.36
C VAL A 221 -10.80 0.85 -16.05
N SER A 222 -11.85 0.03 -15.92
CA SER A 222 -12.66 -0.06 -14.70
C SER A 222 -11.88 -0.51 -13.46
N MET A 223 -10.73 -1.19 -13.67
CA MET A 223 -9.82 -1.65 -12.63
C MET A 223 -8.53 -0.82 -12.55
N GLY A 224 -8.51 0.32 -13.24
CA GLY A 224 -7.39 1.27 -13.24
C GLY A 224 -6.24 0.91 -14.18
N GLY A 225 -6.45 0.02 -15.16
CA GLY A 225 -5.54 -0.22 -16.27
C GLY A 225 -5.73 0.78 -17.41
N SER A 226 -4.85 0.72 -18.43
CA SER A 226 -4.92 1.60 -19.62
C SER A 226 -5.78 1.06 -20.76
N GLY A 227 -6.47 -0.07 -20.57
CA GLY A 227 -7.39 -0.65 -21.55
C GLY A 227 -6.79 -1.76 -22.42
N GLU A 228 -7.66 -2.37 -23.21
CA GLU A 228 -7.30 -3.50 -24.07
C GLU A 228 -6.34 -3.10 -25.20
N ASP A 229 -6.54 -1.91 -25.79
CA ASP A 229 -5.66 -1.42 -26.86
C ASP A 229 -4.22 -1.24 -26.39
N TYR A 230 -4.03 -0.70 -25.19
CA TYR A 230 -2.71 -0.56 -24.58
C TYR A 230 -2.06 -1.93 -24.36
N LYS A 231 -2.79 -2.89 -23.79
CA LYS A 231 -2.31 -4.26 -23.59
C LYS A 231 -1.93 -4.93 -24.91
N ASN A 232 -2.76 -4.77 -25.96
CA ASN A 232 -2.47 -5.35 -27.28
C ASN A 232 -1.22 -4.72 -27.95
N ASN A 233 -0.99 -3.42 -27.73
CA ASN A 233 0.25 -2.77 -28.16
C ASN A 233 1.46 -3.29 -27.37
N LEU A 234 1.33 -3.48 -26.06
CA LEU A 234 2.40 -4.08 -25.25
C LEU A 234 2.76 -5.49 -25.72
N VAL A 235 1.78 -6.34 -26.02
CA VAL A 235 2.05 -7.69 -26.57
C VAL A 235 2.95 -7.61 -27.80
N LYS A 236 2.68 -6.66 -28.71
CA LYS A 236 3.54 -6.43 -29.90
C LYS A 236 4.94 -5.97 -29.52
N CYS A 237 5.07 -5.12 -28.47
CA CYS A 237 6.38 -4.69 -28.01
C CYS A 237 7.25 -5.84 -27.48
N PHE A 238 6.65 -6.92 -26.99
CA PHE A 238 7.33 -8.13 -26.49
C PHE A 238 7.49 -9.23 -27.57
N GLU A 239 7.34 -8.95 -28.84
CA GLU A 239 7.32 -9.97 -29.93
C GLU A 239 8.51 -10.94 -29.93
N LYS A 240 9.67 -10.51 -29.43
CA LYS A 240 10.88 -11.34 -29.36
C LYS A 240 11.00 -12.15 -28.06
N CYS A 241 10.04 -12.03 -27.17
CA CYS A 241 10.15 -12.57 -25.82
C CYS A 241 9.01 -13.56 -25.54
N ASN A 242 9.29 -14.59 -24.74
CA ASN A 242 8.26 -15.44 -24.19
C ASN A 242 7.56 -14.70 -23.04
N VAL A 243 6.45 -14.02 -23.33
CA VAL A 243 5.67 -13.23 -22.38
C VAL A 243 4.26 -13.76 -22.21
N GLU A 244 3.82 -13.87 -20.97
CA GLU A 244 2.47 -14.27 -20.58
C GLU A 244 1.77 -13.12 -19.84
N PHE A 245 0.59 -12.68 -20.31
CA PHE A 245 -0.31 -11.77 -19.63
C PHE A 245 -1.44 -12.57 -18.99
N THR A 246 -1.44 -12.70 -17.65
CA THR A 246 -2.41 -13.55 -16.94
C THR A 246 -3.74 -12.86 -16.65
N GLY A 247 -3.78 -11.53 -16.69
CA GLY A 247 -4.87 -10.75 -16.12
C GLY A 247 -4.81 -10.66 -14.58
N PRO A 248 -5.88 -10.13 -13.94
CA PRO A 248 -5.93 -10.01 -12.49
C PRO A 248 -6.10 -11.37 -11.81
N ILE A 249 -5.34 -11.59 -10.75
CA ILE A 249 -5.46 -12.77 -9.89
C ILE A 249 -5.85 -12.29 -8.49
N PHE A 250 -7.08 -12.60 -8.06
CA PHE A 250 -7.62 -12.24 -6.75
C PHE A 250 -7.44 -13.34 -5.71
N ASP A 251 -7.24 -14.57 -6.16
CA ASP A 251 -6.94 -15.71 -5.31
C ASP A 251 -5.53 -15.57 -4.76
N GLU A 252 -5.44 -15.35 -3.45
CA GLU A 252 -4.17 -15.14 -2.74
C GLU A 252 -3.25 -16.36 -2.86
N SER A 253 -3.79 -17.57 -2.82
CA SER A 253 -3.02 -18.80 -2.95
C SER A 253 -2.35 -18.93 -4.33
N LYS A 254 -3.11 -18.64 -5.40
CA LYS A 254 -2.58 -18.63 -6.77
C LYS A 254 -1.54 -17.53 -6.98
N LEU A 255 -1.77 -16.35 -6.42
CA LEU A 255 -0.81 -15.26 -6.51
C LEU A 255 0.49 -15.60 -5.78
N ASN A 256 0.38 -16.19 -4.59
CA ASN A 256 1.51 -16.65 -3.80
C ASN A 256 2.31 -17.75 -4.53
N GLU A 257 1.63 -18.68 -5.21
CA GLU A 257 2.29 -19.69 -6.05
C GLU A 257 3.14 -19.04 -7.17
N ILE A 258 2.63 -17.99 -7.81
CA ILE A 258 3.38 -17.28 -8.86
C ILE A 258 4.62 -16.60 -8.26
N TYR A 259 4.47 -15.90 -7.13
CA TYR A 259 5.60 -15.29 -6.46
C TYR A 259 6.64 -16.34 -6.00
N SER A 260 6.20 -17.49 -5.48
CA SER A 260 7.10 -18.54 -5.00
C SER A 260 7.96 -19.14 -6.12
N LYS A 261 7.43 -19.24 -7.34
CA LYS A 261 8.13 -19.77 -8.51
C LYS A 261 9.01 -18.75 -9.22
N ALA A 262 8.67 -17.47 -9.16
CA ALA A 262 9.45 -16.45 -9.85
C ALA A 262 10.80 -16.20 -9.16
N THR A 263 11.81 -15.81 -9.94
CA THR A 263 13.16 -15.55 -9.43
C THR A 263 13.48 -14.06 -9.43
N ILE A 264 13.19 -13.36 -10.52
CA ILE A 264 13.40 -11.92 -10.68
C ILE A 264 12.06 -11.23 -10.67
N PHE A 265 11.96 -10.11 -9.96
CA PHE A 265 10.78 -9.25 -9.97
C PHE A 265 11.13 -7.89 -10.54
N VAL A 266 10.48 -7.47 -11.62
CA VAL A 266 10.76 -6.17 -12.25
C VAL A 266 9.57 -5.23 -12.07
N TYR A 267 9.83 -4.04 -11.51
CA TYR A 267 8.79 -3.03 -11.31
C TYR A 267 9.28 -1.64 -11.79
N PRO A 268 9.24 -1.40 -13.09
CA PRO A 268 9.86 -0.23 -13.72
C PRO A 268 8.94 1.00 -13.72
N SER A 269 8.24 1.25 -12.62
CA SER A 269 7.26 2.33 -12.49
C SER A 269 7.87 3.70 -12.78
N LEU A 270 7.20 4.49 -13.62
CA LEU A 270 7.55 5.87 -13.95
C LEU A 270 6.71 6.89 -13.18
N ALA A 271 5.89 6.42 -12.25
CA ALA A 271 4.90 7.22 -11.52
C ALA A 271 5.53 8.02 -10.37
N GLU A 272 6.23 9.10 -10.69
CA GLU A 272 6.92 9.98 -9.72
C GLU A 272 6.01 10.48 -8.57
N LYS A 273 4.75 10.78 -8.89
CA LYS A 273 3.72 11.23 -7.93
C LYS A 273 2.62 10.20 -7.69
N GLY A 274 2.71 9.04 -8.34
CA GLY A 274 1.70 7.99 -8.28
C GLY A 274 2.10 6.82 -7.39
N GLU A 275 3.41 6.58 -7.25
CA GLU A 275 3.94 5.51 -6.40
C GLU A 275 4.27 6.06 -5.03
N THR A 276 3.60 5.52 -4.01
CA THR A 276 3.77 5.99 -2.62
C THR A 276 4.57 5.05 -1.74
N PHE A 277 4.63 3.75 -2.08
CA PHE A 277 5.34 2.76 -1.28
C PHE A 277 5.91 1.61 -2.12
N GLY A 278 5.07 0.95 -2.93
CA GLY A 278 5.48 -0.21 -3.72
C GLY A 278 5.25 -1.54 -3.00
N LEU A 279 3.98 -1.85 -2.71
CA LEU A 279 3.64 -3.08 -2.00
C LEU A 279 4.02 -4.33 -2.82
N ALA A 280 3.84 -4.32 -4.14
CA ALA A 280 4.16 -5.48 -4.98
C ALA A 280 5.67 -5.85 -4.98
N PRO A 281 6.64 -4.91 -5.08
CA PRO A 281 8.04 -5.22 -4.83
C PRO A 281 8.30 -5.80 -3.42
N LEU A 282 7.66 -5.25 -2.39
CA LEU A 282 7.80 -5.76 -1.02
C LEU A 282 7.28 -7.21 -0.89
N GLU A 283 6.12 -7.51 -1.49
CA GLU A 283 5.57 -8.87 -1.55
C GLU A 283 6.52 -9.82 -2.28
N ALA A 284 7.05 -9.41 -3.42
CA ALA A 284 8.00 -10.20 -4.20
C ALA A 284 9.27 -10.53 -3.38
N MET A 285 9.82 -9.54 -2.68
CA MET A 285 10.97 -9.74 -1.78
C MET A 285 10.67 -10.76 -0.68
N ALA A 286 9.49 -10.73 -0.11
CA ALA A 286 9.07 -11.68 0.92
C ALA A 286 8.95 -13.12 0.39
N TRP A 287 8.83 -13.30 -0.91
CA TRP A 287 8.87 -14.59 -1.59
C TRP A 287 10.26 -14.94 -2.14
N GLY A 288 11.30 -14.19 -1.78
CA GLY A 288 12.66 -14.43 -2.24
C GLY A 288 12.87 -14.14 -3.74
N ASN A 289 12.07 -13.26 -4.33
CA ASN A 289 12.37 -12.72 -5.66
C ASN A 289 13.36 -11.57 -5.52
N VAL A 290 14.28 -11.44 -6.46
CA VAL A 290 15.19 -10.30 -6.51
C VAL A 290 14.51 -9.13 -7.20
N PRO A 291 14.23 -8.01 -6.50
CA PRO A 291 13.58 -6.86 -7.11
C PRO A 291 14.54 -6.05 -7.99
N ILE A 292 14.08 -5.65 -9.17
CA ILE A 292 14.63 -4.59 -9.98
C ILE A 292 13.59 -3.48 -10.06
N VAL A 293 13.89 -2.30 -9.53
CA VAL A 293 12.94 -1.18 -9.48
C VAL A 293 13.54 0.09 -10.03
N SER A 294 12.70 1.00 -10.50
CA SER A 294 13.13 2.35 -10.88
C SER A 294 13.60 3.17 -9.67
N ASN A 295 14.42 4.19 -9.90
CA ASN A 295 14.98 5.05 -8.87
C ASN A 295 13.94 6.03 -8.29
N LEU A 296 12.76 5.51 -7.85
CA LEU A 296 11.76 6.28 -7.11
C LEU A 296 12.09 6.30 -5.61
N THR A 297 11.83 7.43 -4.98
CA THR A 297 12.19 7.65 -3.57
C THR A 297 11.54 6.63 -2.63
N CYS A 298 10.29 6.25 -2.89
CA CYS A 298 9.54 5.31 -2.03
C CYS A 298 10.14 3.90 -1.96
N PHE A 299 10.84 3.45 -3.00
CA PHE A 299 11.49 2.13 -2.98
C PHE A 299 12.75 2.10 -2.11
N LYS A 300 13.43 3.25 -1.97
CA LYS A 300 14.66 3.36 -1.17
C LYS A 300 14.44 3.16 0.33
N ASP A 301 13.21 3.18 0.78
CA ASP A 301 12.86 2.92 2.19
C ASP A 301 13.09 1.44 2.59
N PHE A 302 13.06 0.51 1.61
CA PHE A 302 13.25 -0.92 1.86
C PHE A 302 14.12 -1.66 0.84
N ILE A 303 14.47 -1.03 -0.30
CA ILE A 303 15.39 -1.58 -1.30
C ILE A 303 16.68 -0.76 -1.31
N GLN A 304 17.81 -1.44 -1.13
CA GLN A 304 19.15 -0.91 -1.24
C GLN A 304 19.83 -1.55 -2.44
N HIS A 305 20.31 -0.70 -3.36
CA HIS A 305 20.99 -1.17 -4.57
C HIS A 305 22.19 -2.05 -4.25
N ASP A 306 22.33 -3.17 -4.95
CA ASP A 306 23.36 -4.20 -4.77
C ASP A 306 23.41 -4.87 -3.38
N ALA A 307 22.49 -4.54 -2.48
CA ALA A 307 22.40 -5.18 -1.16
C ALA A 307 21.24 -6.16 -1.05
N ASN A 308 20.02 -5.77 -1.48
CA ASN A 308 18.83 -6.62 -1.42
C ASN A 308 17.92 -6.49 -2.66
N GLY A 309 18.43 -5.87 -3.72
CA GLY A 309 17.77 -5.66 -5.00
C GLY A 309 18.57 -4.72 -5.88
N LEU A 310 18.05 -4.43 -7.05
CA LEU A 310 18.66 -3.50 -7.99
C LEU A 310 17.74 -2.28 -8.21
N ILE A 311 18.35 -1.09 -8.26
CA ILE A 311 17.68 0.18 -8.58
C ILE A 311 18.31 0.71 -9.85
N PHE A 312 17.52 0.86 -10.91
CA PHE A 312 17.99 1.44 -12.16
C PHE A 312 17.55 2.89 -12.32
N ASP A 313 18.35 3.69 -13.03
CA ASP A 313 18.01 5.09 -13.29
C ASP A 313 17.05 5.22 -14.49
N HIS A 314 15.77 5.40 -14.16
CA HIS A 314 14.71 5.60 -15.15
C HIS A 314 14.63 7.01 -15.72
N ARG A 315 15.43 7.97 -15.18
CA ARG A 315 15.49 9.37 -15.64
C ARG A 315 16.66 9.63 -16.56
N SER A 316 17.53 8.64 -16.77
CA SER A 316 18.66 8.75 -17.68
C SER A 316 18.17 8.91 -19.14
N THR A 317 19.08 9.29 -20.03
CA THR A 317 18.79 9.37 -21.47
C THR A 317 18.55 8.01 -22.12
N THR A 318 18.99 6.92 -21.47
CA THR A 318 18.90 5.53 -21.93
C THR A 318 18.34 4.61 -20.84
N PRO A 319 17.12 4.84 -20.33
CA PRO A 319 16.59 4.10 -19.19
C PRO A 319 16.33 2.62 -19.50
N ASP A 320 16.09 2.29 -20.75
CA ASP A 320 15.93 0.92 -21.24
C ASP A 320 17.26 0.15 -21.26
N VAL A 321 18.39 0.82 -21.50
CA VAL A 321 19.72 0.23 -21.37
C VAL A 321 20.03 -0.08 -19.90
N ASN A 322 19.80 0.86 -19.01
CA ASN A 322 20.04 0.66 -17.57
C ASN A 322 19.19 -0.48 -16.98
N LEU A 323 17.94 -0.60 -17.44
CA LEU A 323 17.07 -1.70 -17.03
C LEU A 323 17.54 -3.03 -17.63
N ALA A 324 17.95 -3.04 -18.91
CA ALA A 324 18.49 -4.20 -19.59
C ALA A 324 19.73 -4.75 -18.88
N GLU A 325 20.71 -3.90 -18.58
CA GLU A 325 21.93 -4.24 -17.84
C GLU A 325 21.61 -4.85 -16.46
N SER A 326 20.61 -4.28 -15.75
CA SER A 326 20.17 -4.81 -14.46
C SER A 326 19.57 -6.21 -14.58
N ILE A 327 18.77 -6.46 -15.62
CA ILE A 327 18.18 -7.77 -15.88
C ILE A 327 19.27 -8.78 -16.27
N GLU A 328 20.16 -8.39 -17.20
CA GLU A 328 21.24 -9.24 -17.71
C GLU A 328 22.18 -9.67 -16.57
N ARG A 329 22.61 -8.76 -15.70
CA ARG A 329 23.40 -9.07 -14.49
C ARG A 329 22.77 -10.18 -13.65
N LEU A 330 21.44 -10.15 -13.47
CA LEU A 330 20.73 -11.17 -12.71
C LEU A 330 20.56 -12.47 -13.51
N ILE A 331 20.38 -12.42 -14.81
CA ILE A 331 20.31 -13.63 -15.65
C ILE A 331 21.66 -14.35 -15.63
N GLU A 332 22.76 -13.64 -15.69
CA GLU A 332 24.11 -14.20 -15.83
C GLU A 332 24.67 -14.76 -14.52
N SER A 333 24.33 -14.18 -13.38
CA SER A 333 24.93 -14.55 -12.08
C SER A 333 23.93 -15.20 -11.12
N ALA A 334 23.97 -16.52 -11.02
CA ALA A 334 23.18 -17.26 -10.05
C ALA A 334 23.55 -16.89 -8.60
N SER A 335 24.85 -16.73 -8.30
CA SER A 335 25.32 -16.36 -6.97
C SER A 335 24.86 -14.97 -6.56
N LEU A 336 24.82 -13.99 -7.50
CA LEU A 336 24.29 -12.67 -7.22
C LEU A 336 22.80 -12.74 -6.91
N ARG A 337 22.02 -13.49 -7.70
CA ARG A 337 20.58 -13.68 -7.44
C ARG A 337 20.33 -14.27 -6.06
N GLU A 338 21.04 -15.32 -5.70
CA GLU A 338 20.89 -15.99 -4.41
C GLU A 338 21.21 -15.04 -3.24
N ASN A 339 22.34 -14.35 -3.32
CA ASN A 339 22.75 -13.39 -2.29
C ASN A 339 21.72 -12.28 -2.11
N LEU A 340 21.25 -11.66 -3.19
CA LEU A 340 20.24 -10.60 -3.12
C LEU A 340 18.90 -11.12 -2.63
N ALA A 341 18.48 -12.32 -3.03
CA ALA A 341 17.23 -12.93 -2.60
C ALA A 341 17.22 -13.21 -1.09
N ILE A 342 18.32 -13.74 -0.54
CA ILE A 342 18.47 -13.97 0.92
C ILE A 342 18.35 -12.64 1.68
N GLN A 343 18.98 -11.58 1.19
CA GLN A 343 18.87 -10.26 1.83
C GLN A 343 17.48 -9.64 1.66
N ALA A 344 16.83 -9.87 0.51
CA ALA A 344 15.46 -9.41 0.25
C ALA A 344 14.46 -10.01 1.26
N LEU A 345 14.64 -11.26 1.67
CA LEU A 345 13.78 -11.94 2.64
C LEU A 345 13.72 -11.24 4.02
N LYS A 346 14.66 -10.38 4.36
CA LYS A 346 14.63 -9.61 5.62
C LYS A 346 13.39 -8.70 5.75
N VAL A 347 12.69 -8.43 4.65
CA VAL A 347 11.40 -7.72 4.70
C VAL A 347 10.34 -8.49 5.50
N ARG A 348 10.45 -9.79 5.61
CA ARG A 348 9.58 -10.62 6.45
C ARG A 348 9.66 -10.24 7.93
N GLU A 349 10.84 -9.82 8.39
CA GLU A 349 11.05 -9.37 9.76
C GLU A 349 10.73 -7.88 9.89
N THR A 350 11.21 -7.06 8.95
CA THR A 350 11.10 -5.59 9.04
C THR A 350 9.71 -5.08 8.75
N HIS A 351 8.94 -5.78 7.90
CA HIS A 351 7.60 -5.39 7.44
C HIS A 351 6.53 -6.44 7.76
N SER A 352 6.78 -7.35 8.73
CA SER A 352 5.71 -8.26 9.19
C SER A 352 4.53 -7.47 9.74
N THR A 353 3.31 -8.00 9.55
CA THR A 353 2.09 -7.36 10.07
C THR A 353 2.17 -7.14 11.58
N VAL A 354 2.73 -8.09 12.31
CA VAL A 354 2.94 -8.00 13.76
C VAL A 354 3.88 -6.86 14.13
N LYS A 355 5.03 -6.73 13.46
CA LYS A 355 5.99 -5.66 13.75
C LYS A 355 5.41 -4.28 13.46
N ILE A 356 4.75 -4.14 12.33
CA ILE A 356 4.12 -2.87 11.95
C ILE A 356 2.94 -2.54 12.86
N ALA A 357 2.13 -3.53 13.26
CA ALA A 357 1.07 -3.32 14.24
C ALA A 357 1.62 -2.79 15.56
N ASN A 358 2.72 -3.35 16.08
CA ASN A 358 3.36 -2.85 17.29
C ASN A 358 3.88 -1.42 17.14
N GLN A 359 4.42 -1.02 15.98
CA GLN A 359 4.83 0.37 15.72
C GLN A 359 3.62 1.31 15.81
N PHE A 360 2.48 0.94 15.21
CA PHE A 360 1.24 1.71 15.34
C PHE A 360 0.79 1.83 16.79
N ILE A 361 0.82 0.74 17.56
CA ILE A 361 0.40 0.75 18.98
C ILE A 361 1.24 1.72 19.80
N VAL A 362 2.57 1.69 19.62
CA VAL A 362 3.47 2.66 20.28
C VAL A 362 3.11 4.09 19.92
N ASP A 363 2.87 4.40 18.65
CA ASP A 363 2.45 5.73 18.22
C ASP A 363 1.10 6.13 18.84
N PHE A 364 0.13 5.20 18.90
CA PHE A 364 -1.19 5.45 19.46
C PHE A 364 -1.11 5.78 20.95
N GLU A 365 -0.34 5.03 21.72
CA GLU A 365 -0.13 5.26 23.15
C GLU A 365 0.49 6.65 23.41
N LEU A 366 1.52 7.01 22.66
CA LEU A 366 2.16 8.30 22.76
C LEU A 366 1.19 9.46 22.47
N LEU A 367 0.38 9.34 21.42
CA LEU A 367 -0.59 10.36 21.03
C LEU A 367 -1.75 10.49 22.04
N ILE A 368 -2.27 9.36 22.53
CA ILE A 368 -3.34 9.34 23.54
C ILE A 368 -2.86 9.98 24.84
N ASN A 369 -1.66 9.61 25.32
CA ASN A 369 -1.09 10.17 26.54
C ASN A 369 -0.83 11.68 26.40
N SER A 370 -0.28 12.13 25.28
CA SER A 370 -0.08 13.54 24.98
C SER A 370 -1.38 14.34 24.97
N ARG A 371 -2.45 13.75 24.42
CA ARG A 371 -3.77 14.36 24.36
C ARG A 371 -4.40 14.45 25.76
N ARG A 372 -4.34 13.38 26.54
CA ARG A 372 -4.85 13.38 27.93
C ARG A 372 -4.16 14.43 28.77
N ALA A 373 -2.84 14.60 28.64
CA ALA A 373 -2.08 15.63 29.34
C ALA A 373 -2.54 17.06 28.96
N ARG A 374 -2.76 17.32 27.66
CA ARG A 374 -3.28 18.63 27.18
C ARG A 374 -4.66 18.92 27.73
N LEU A 375 -5.59 17.97 27.68
CA LEU A 375 -6.96 18.15 28.20
C LEU A 375 -6.96 18.39 29.73
N ALA A 376 -6.10 17.72 30.46
CA ALA A 376 -5.95 17.95 31.92
C ALA A 376 -5.43 19.35 32.22
N GLN A 377 -4.53 19.89 31.40
CA GLN A 377 -4.06 21.29 31.55
C GLN A 377 -5.16 22.31 31.23
N GLU A 378 -5.89 22.12 30.12
CA GLU A 378 -6.99 23.00 29.70
C GLU A 378 -8.09 23.06 30.76
N ASN A 379 -8.41 21.97 31.44
CA ASN A 379 -9.41 21.93 32.50
C ASN A 379 -8.94 22.69 33.76
N LYS A 380 -7.65 22.59 34.14
CA LYS A 380 -7.09 23.37 35.27
C LYS A 380 -7.15 24.88 35.06
N PHE A 381 -7.07 25.36 33.82
CA PHE A 381 -7.19 26.79 33.51
C PHE A 381 -8.64 27.28 33.43
N LYS A 382 -9.65 26.40 33.39
CA LYS A 382 -11.08 26.78 33.39
C LYS A 382 -11.66 26.86 34.79
N ASP A 383 -11.00 26.23 35.76
CA ASP A 383 -11.42 26.19 37.17
C ASP A 383 -10.74 27.33 38.01
N VAL A 384 -9.96 28.19 37.33
CA VAL A 384 -9.35 29.44 37.88
C VAL A 384 -10.02 30.65 37.20
#